data_964f21be698d735fdb6bae6afa491366
#
_entry.id   964f21be698d735fdb6bae6afa491366
#
_cell.length_a   1.000
_cell.length_b   1.000
_cell.length_c   1.000
_cell.angle_alpha   90.00
_cell.angle_beta   90.00
_cell.angle_gamma   90.00
#
_symmetry.space_group_name_H-M   'P 1'
#
loop_
_entity.id
_entity.type
_entity.pdbx_description
1 polymer ?
#
loop_
_entity_poly.entity_id
_entity_poly.type
_entity_poly.pdbx_seq_one_letter_code
_entity_poly.pdbx_strand_id
1 'polypeptide(L)'
;MAEDLWLQAETDGSINLRVRAISRSRQAGFGPVRAGRLVVRITRPPVDGKANQELLKTLAIALGCKRAELSIVQGMTTRDKTVRVATPPADLPTTAGALARYLGL
;
A
#
# COMPACT_ATOMS: atom_id res chain seq x y z
N MET A 1 -7.66 -11.61 -12.93
CA MET A 1 -6.43 -12.25 -12.46
C MET A 1 -6.16 -11.87 -11.04
N ALA A 2 -5.69 -12.81 -10.21
CA ALA A 2 -5.44 -12.55 -8.79
C ALA A 2 -4.44 -11.42 -8.57
N GLU A 3 -3.49 -11.24 -9.48
CA GLU A 3 -2.45 -10.21 -9.36
C GLU A 3 -2.97 -8.80 -9.56
N ASP A 4 -4.14 -8.64 -10.17
CA ASP A 4 -4.73 -7.31 -10.39
C ASP A 4 -5.63 -6.88 -9.23
N LEU A 5 -5.93 -7.78 -8.30
CA LEU A 5 -6.87 -7.51 -7.22
C LEU A 5 -6.31 -6.63 -6.11
N TRP A 6 -5.01 -6.37 -6.13
CA TRP A 6 -4.40 -5.56 -5.07
C TRP A 6 -4.72 -4.06 -5.20
N LEU A 7 -5.22 -3.62 -6.34
CA LEU A 7 -5.65 -2.25 -6.55
C LEU A 7 -7.11 -2.23 -6.98
N GLN A 8 -7.96 -1.55 -6.23
CA GLN A 8 -9.38 -1.43 -6.54
C GLN A 8 -9.79 0.04 -6.45
N ALA A 9 -10.33 0.56 -7.55
CA ALA A 9 -10.89 1.90 -7.58
C ALA A 9 -12.34 1.83 -7.07
N GLU A 10 -12.68 2.78 -6.21
CA GLU A 10 -14.02 2.87 -5.64
C GLU A 10 -14.83 3.95 -6.36
N THR A 11 -16.16 3.88 -6.24
CA THR A 11 -17.06 4.81 -6.92
C THR A 11 -16.96 6.23 -6.40
N ASP A 12 -16.46 6.43 -5.17
CA ASP A 12 -16.30 7.75 -4.58
C ASP A 12 -14.97 8.43 -4.97
N GLY A 13 -14.20 7.82 -5.85
CA GLY A 13 -12.90 8.35 -6.29
C GLY A 13 -11.72 7.90 -5.45
N SER A 14 -11.94 7.19 -4.35
CA SER A 14 -10.86 6.61 -3.56
C SER A 14 -10.35 5.33 -4.21
N ILE A 15 -9.19 4.86 -3.75
CA ILE A 15 -8.68 3.55 -4.13
C ILE A 15 -8.35 2.76 -2.88
N ASN A 16 -8.45 1.44 -2.99
CA ASN A 16 -8.01 0.52 -1.94
C ASN A 16 -6.85 -0.31 -2.46
N LEU A 17 -5.80 -0.41 -1.64
CA LEU A 17 -4.62 -1.20 -1.94
C LEU A 17 -4.56 -2.37 -0.98
N ARG A 18 -4.55 -3.58 -1.51
CA ARG A 18 -4.29 -4.78 -0.71
C ARG A 18 -2.80 -5.01 -0.66
N VAL A 19 -2.25 -4.97 0.55
CA VAL A 19 -0.81 -5.07 0.76
C VAL A 19 -0.50 -6.18 1.74
N ARG A 20 0.72 -6.69 1.66
CA ARG A 20 1.30 -7.55 2.69
C ARG A 20 2.52 -6.84 3.25
N ALA A 21 2.47 -6.51 4.53
CA ALA A 21 3.58 -5.86 5.22
C ALA A 21 4.57 -6.89 5.70
N ILE A 22 5.85 -6.73 5.34
CA ILE A 22 6.95 -7.56 5.83
C ILE A 22 7.80 -6.67 6.72
N SER A 23 7.71 -6.90 8.02
CA SER A 23 8.41 -6.11 9.03
C SER A 23 9.86 -6.53 9.18
N ARG A 24 10.66 -5.68 9.84
CA ARG A 24 12.07 -5.95 10.14
C ARG A 24 12.92 -6.22 8.91
N SER A 25 12.53 -5.65 7.78
CA SER A 25 13.33 -5.73 6.56
C SER A 25 14.53 -4.79 6.67
N ARG A 26 15.59 -5.11 5.94
CA ARG A 26 16.78 -4.24 5.93
C ARG A 26 16.50 -2.90 5.28
N GLN A 27 15.67 -2.91 4.24
CA GLN A 27 15.31 -1.71 3.50
C GLN A 27 13.82 -1.69 3.25
N ALA A 28 13.22 -0.52 3.36
CA ALA A 28 11.85 -0.31 2.92
C ALA A 28 11.78 -0.44 1.39
N GLY A 29 10.65 -0.89 0.88
CA GLY A 29 10.48 -1.03 -0.56
C GLY A 29 9.21 -1.77 -0.91
N PHE A 30 9.01 -1.95 -2.21
CA PHE A 30 7.80 -2.54 -2.74
C PHE A 30 8.10 -3.78 -3.56
N GLY A 31 7.11 -4.67 -3.59
CA GLY A 31 7.07 -5.81 -4.48
C GLY A 31 7.84 -7.02 -4.03
N PRO A 32 7.59 -8.11 -4.72
CA PRO A 32 6.67 -8.23 -5.85
C PRO A 32 5.19 -8.25 -5.43
N VAL A 33 4.27 -8.29 -6.40
CA VAL A 33 2.88 -8.61 -6.12
C VAL A 33 2.77 -10.12 -6.00
N ARG A 34 2.20 -10.60 -4.90
CA ARG A 34 2.03 -12.02 -4.64
C ARG A 34 0.66 -12.30 -4.04
N ALA A 35 0.01 -13.33 -4.54
CA ALA A 35 -1.27 -13.79 -4.01
C ALA A 35 -2.30 -12.64 -3.94
N GLY A 36 -2.32 -11.78 -4.95
CA GLY A 36 -3.24 -10.65 -5.01
C GLY A 36 -2.93 -9.52 -4.04
N ARG A 37 -1.67 -9.42 -3.56
CA ARG A 37 -1.27 -8.36 -2.64
C ARG A 37 0.07 -7.77 -3.05
N LEU A 38 0.17 -6.45 -2.90
CA LEU A 38 1.44 -5.75 -3.07
C LEU A 38 2.27 -5.95 -1.81
N VAL A 39 3.45 -6.52 -1.95
CA VAL A 39 4.38 -6.64 -0.82
C VAL A 39 4.97 -5.26 -0.52
N VAL A 40 4.93 -4.86 0.76
CA VAL A 40 5.56 -3.63 1.24
C VAL A 40 6.52 -4.02 2.35
N ARG A 41 7.80 -3.77 2.13
CA ARG A 41 8.83 -4.07 3.13
C ARG A 41 8.98 -2.88 4.07
N ILE A 42 8.94 -3.17 5.36
CA ILE A 42 8.96 -2.22 6.46
C ILE A 42 10.17 -2.52 7.33
N THR A 43 10.92 -1.51 7.75
CA THR A 43 12.11 -1.71 8.57
C THR A 43 11.76 -1.89 10.05
N ARG A 44 10.66 -1.30 10.50
CA ARG A 44 10.27 -1.32 11.90
C ARG A 44 9.64 -2.65 12.31
N PRO A 45 9.72 -3.03 13.59
CA PRO A 45 9.00 -4.19 14.10
C PRO A 45 7.49 -3.91 14.17
N PRO A 46 6.64 -4.99 14.14
CA PRO A 46 5.19 -4.82 14.17
C PRO A 46 4.67 -4.63 15.60
N VAL A 47 5.20 -3.63 16.31
CA VAL A 47 4.83 -3.35 17.70
C VAL A 47 4.44 -1.87 17.86
N ASP A 48 3.50 -1.61 18.75
CA ASP A 48 3.08 -0.27 19.15
C ASP A 48 2.64 0.61 17.97
N GLY A 49 2.11 0.00 16.92
CA GLY A 49 1.64 0.73 15.74
C GLY A 49 2.72 1.33 14.87
N LYS A 50 3.99 1.13 15.20
CA LYS A 50 5.11 1.75 14.47
C LYS A 50 5.22 1.25 13.03
N ALA A 51 5.00 -0.06 12.83
CA ALA A 51 5.03 -0.62 11.48
C ALA A 51 3.88 -0.07 10.63
N ASN A 52 2.69 0.10 11.21
CA ASN A 52 1.57 0.70 10.50
C ASN A 52 1.85 2.15 10.12
N GLN A 53 2.46 2.92 11.01
CA GLN A 53 2.85 4.29 10.73
C GLN A 53 3.87 4.35 9.58
N GLU A 54 4.87 3.49 9.60
CA GLU A 54 5.87 3.44 8.53
C GLU A 54 5.23 3.00 7.21
N LEU A 55 4.34 2.01 7.24
CA LEU A 55 3.62 1.55 6.06
C LEU A 55 2.90 2.71 5.38
N LEU A 56 2.11 3.45 6.14
CA LEU A 56 1.33 4.55 5.58
C LEU A 56 2.20 5.69 5.11
N LYS A 57 3.27 6.00 5.83
CA LYS A 57 4.23 7.02 5.43
C LYS A 57 4.95 6.63 4.14
N THR A 58 5.40 5.39 4.04
CA THR A 58 6.08 4.87 2.86
C THR A 58 5.17 4.93 1.64
N LEU A 59 3.91 4.51 1.79
CA LEU A 59 2.94 4.58 0.71
C LEU A 59 2.63 6.03 0.32
N ALA A 60 2.45 6.91 1.28
CA ALA A 60 2.15 8.31 0.99
C ALA A 60 3.25 8.97 0.17
N ILE A 61 4.49 8.74 0.52
CA ILE A 61 5.64 9.27 -0.21
C ILE A 61 5.67 8.70 -1.63
N ALA A 62 5.52 7.39 -1.76
CA ALA A 62 5.59 6.72 -3.06
C ALA A 62 4.45 7.14 -3.99
N LEU A 63 3.26 7.35 -3.43
CA LEU A 63 2.08 7.71 -4.22
C LEU A 63 1.97 9.23 -4.45
N GLY A 64 2.79 10.03 -3.79
CA GLY A 64 2.74 11.47 -3.93
C GLY A 64 1.55 12.13 -3.28
N CYS A 65 1.06 11.57 -2.18
CA CYS A 65 -0.08 12.12 -1.46
C CYS A 65 0.27 12.36 0.01
N LYS A 66 -0.65 13.02 0.72
CA LYS A 66 -0.45 13.31 2.14
C LYS A 66 -0.73 12.06 2.98
N ARG A 67 0.02 11.90 4.06
CA ARG A 67 -0.19 10.80 5.01
C ARG A 67 -1.64 10.76 5.50
N ALA A 68 -2.26 11.91 5.73
CA ALA A 68 -3.63 12.02 6.22
C ALA A 68 -4.67 11.45 5.24
N GLU A 69 -4.32 11.30 3.96
CA GLU A 69 -5.18 10.72 2.94
C GLU A 69 -5.24 9.19 3.02
N LEU A 70 -4.34 8.56 3.77
CA LEU A 70 -4.23 7.12 3.85
C LEU A 70 -4.70 6.60 5.20
N SER A 71 -5.43 5.48 5.17
CA SER A 71 -5.87 4.79 6.37
C SER A 71 -5.90 3.29 6.14
N ILE A 72 -5.66 2.53 7.21
CA ILE A 72 -5.80 1.08 7.18
C ILE A 72 -7.27 0.78 7.50
N VAL A 73 -7.96 0.20 6.51
CA VAL A 73 -9.39 -0.12 6.68
C VAL A 73 -9.62 -1.58 7.02
N GLN A 74 -8.60 -2.42 6.86
CA GLN A 74 -8.65 -3.85 7.24
C GLN A 74 -7.25 -4.32 7.62
N GLY A 75 -7.19 -5.24 8.60
CA GLY A 75 -5.93 -5.89 8.94
C GLY A 75 -5.01 -5.06 9.80
N MET A 76 -5.55 -4.28 10.74
CA MET A 76 -4.75 -3.40 11.61
C MET A 76 -3.64 -4.16 12.33
N THR A 77 -3.89 -5.40 12.74
CA THR A 77 -2.93 -6.19 13.54
C THR A 77 -2.34 -7.37 12.78
N THR A 78 -2.63 -7.50 11.49
CA THR A 78 -2.14 -8.62 10.67
C THR A 78 -1.17 -8.13 9.61
N ARG A 79 -0.44 -9.07 8.98
CA ARG A 79 0.47 -8.74 7.87
C ARG A 79 -0.31 -8.31 6.63
N ASP A 80 -1.47 -8.90 6.41
CA ASP A 80 -2.31 -8.60 5.27
C ASP A 80 -3.24 -7.46 5.63
N LYS A 81 -3.09 -6.34 4.91
CA LYS A 81 -3.79 -5.10 5.21
C LYS A 81 -4.43 -4.55 3.95
N THR A 82 -5.50 -3.80 4.13
CA THR A 82 -6.08 -2.99 3.07
C THR A 82 -5.92 -1.53 3.45
N VAL A 83 -5.31 -0.77 2.56
CA VAL A 83 -5.06 0.66 2.77
C VAL A 83 -5.94 1.44 1.81
N ARG A 84 -6.72 2.36 2.36
CA ARG A 84 -7.53 3.28 1.57
C ARG A 84 -6.76 4.57 1.34
N VAL A 85 -6.73 5.01 0.08
CA VAL A 85 -6.24 6.33 -0.32
C VAL A 85 -7.47 7.15 -0.68
N ALA A 86 -7.83 8.10 0.19
CA ALA A 86 -9.10 8.82 0.08
C ALA A 86 -9.15 9.70 -1.18
N THR A 87 -8.06 10.39 -1.48
CA THR A 87 -7.99 11.30 -2.63
C THR A 87 -6.70 11.05 -3.38
N PRO A 88 -6.67 10.05 -4.28
CA PRO A 88 -5.45 9.77 -5.05
C PRO A 88 -5.09 10.97 -5.93
N PRO A 89 -3.78 11.24 -6.13
CA PRO A 89 -3.37 12.27 -7.08
C PRO A 89 -3.93 12.00 -8.47
N ALA A 90 -4.30 13.07 -9.19
CA ALA A 90 -4.94 12.94 -10.50
C ALA A 90 -4.06 12.22 -11.53
N ASP A 91 -2.74 12.32 -11.39
CA ASP A 91 -1.79 11.69 -12.30
C ASP A 91 -1.36 10.29 -11.87
N LEU A 92 -1.89 9.79 -10.75
CA LEU A 92 -1.55 8.46 -10.28
C LEU A 92 -2.18 7.40 -11.20
N PRO A 93 -1.39 6.40 -11.64
CA PRO A 93 -1.98 5.30 -12.41
C PRO A 93 -3.06 4.57 -11.61
N THR A 94 -4.16 4.23 -12.30
CA THR A 94 -5.32 3.60 -11.66
C THR A 94 -5.48 2.12 -12.00
N THR A 95 -4.58 1.56 -12.83
CA THR A 95 -4.56 0.12 -13.08
C THR A 95 -3.40 -0.50 -12.30
N ALA A 96 -3.59 -1.75 -11.87
CA ALA A 96 -2.57 -2.43 -11.07
C ALA A 96 -1.23 -2.52 -11.80
N GLY A 97 -1.25 -2.88 -13.08
CA GLY A 97 -0.02 -2.99 -13.86
C GLY A 97 0.72 -1.66 -14.01
N ALA A 98 -0.01 -0.59 -14.29
CA ALA A 98 0.59 0.74 -14.44
C ALA A 98 1.12 1.26 -13.11
N LEU A 99 0.38 1.04 -12.01
CA LEU A 99 0.83 1.47 -10.69
C LEU A 99 2.06 0.67 -10.25
N ALA A 100 2.10 -0.62 -10.55
CA ALA A 100 3.28 -1.44 -10.25
C ALA A 100 4.52 -0.85 -10.93
N ARG A 101 4.42 -0.51 -12.22
CA ARG A 101 5.54 0.13 -12.94
C ARG A 101 5.91 1.48 -12.34
N TYR A 102 4.92 2.26 -11.94
CA TYR A 102 5.13 3.56 -11.29
C TYR A 102 5.92 3.40 -9.98
N LEU A 103 5.69 2.30 -9.25
CA LEU A 103 6.40 1.99 -8.00
C LEU A 103 7.75 1.29 -8.24
N GLY A 104 8.15 1.09 -9.49
CA GLY A 104 9.43 0.50 -9.82
C GLY A 104 9.44 -1.02 -9.90
N LEU A 105 8.29 -1.62 -10.08
CA LEU A 105 8.17 -3.08 -10.15
C LEU A 105 8.21 -3.62 -11.56
#